data_c98ef98759ffec5632429e2220200d68
#
_entry.id   c98ef98759ffec5632429e2220200d68
#
_cell.length_a   1.000
_cell.length_b   1.000
_cell.length_c   1.000
_cell.angle_alpha   90.00
_cell.angle_beta   90.00
_cell.angle_gamma   90.00
#
_symmetry.space_group_name_H-M   'P 1'
#
loop_
_entity.id
_entity.type
_entity.pdbx_description
1 polymer ?
#
loop_
_entity_poly.entity_id
_entity_poly.type
_entity_poly.pdbx_seq_one_letter_code
_entity_poly.pdbx_strand_id
1 'polypeptide(L)'
;MVQVGQALAALSDQVLSASDIGIPLTETPQTAVLANNVASFSEGLEVSPSDALMYIALREAAHQRLFVHVPWLAARVLGVVEQYAQYMRVDSGRLSEAMGGVDIASPEALQEVLAGGLLAPEDTPEQKAAVARLETLLACIEGW
;
A
#
# COMPACT_ATOMS: atom_id res chain seq x y z
N MET A 1 -10.16 -4.00 -16.65
CA MET A 1 -10.11 -2.56 -16.25
C MET A 1 -11.04 -2.24 -15.08
N VAL A 2 -12.24 -2.84 -14.98
CA VAL A 2 -13.19 -2.60 -13.87
C VAL A 2 -12.61 -3.01 -12.50
N GLN A 3 -11.90 -4.14 -12.39
CA GLN A 3 -11.34 -4.64 -11.14
C GLN A 3 -10.26 -3.72 -10.54
N VAL A 4 -9.41 -3.11 -11.37
CA VAL A 4 -8.38 -2.16 -10.90
C VAL A 4 -9.04 -0.89 -10.35
N GLY A 5 -10.08 -0.39 -11.03
CA GLY A 5 -10.84 0.77 -10.54
C GLY A 5 -11.53 0.50 -9.20
N GLN A 6 -12.11 -0.69 -9.02
CA GLN A 6 -12.72 -1.10 -7.75
C GLN A 6 -11.69 -1.24 -6.62
N ALA A 7 -10.52 -1.80 -6.90
CA ALA A 7 -9.43 -1.90 -5.92
C ALA A 7 -8.92 -0.52 -5.51
N LEU A 8 -8.74 0.40 -6.46
CA LEU A 8 -8.33 1.77 -6.16
C LEU A 8 -9.41 2.53 -5.36
N ALA A 9 -10.70 2.34 -5.68
CA ALA A 9 -11.78 2.92 -4.91
C ALA A 9 -11.78 2.41 -3.46
N ALA A 10 -11.65 1.10 -3.27
CA ALA A 10 -11.57 0.50 -1.93
C ALA A 10 -10.36 1.01 -1.12
N LEU A 11 -9.21 1.22 -1.78
CA LEU A 11 -8.03 1.81 -1.13
C LEU A 11 -8.26 3.29 -0.78
N SER A 12 -8.95 4.05 -1.64
CA SER A 12 -9.20 5.48 -1.38
C SER A 12 -10.08 5.71 -0.15
N ASP A 13 -10.95 4.77 0.19
CA ASP A 13 -11.81 4.84 1.38
C ASP A 13 -11.03 4.55 2.68
N GLN A 14 -9.84 3.97 2.58
CA GLN A 14 -8.98 3.64 3.74
C GLN A 14 -7.90 4.69 4.02
N VAL A 15 -7.57 5.52 3.03
CA VAL A 15 -6.55 6.56 3.19
C VAL A 15 -7.05 7.68 4.10
N LEU A 16 -6.28 8.06 5.12
CA LEU A 16 -6.64 9.08 6.10
C LEU A 16 -5.97 10.42 5.81
N SER A 17 -4.78 10.44 5.20
CA SER A 17 -4.00 11.65 4.98
C SER A 17 -3.07 11.55 3.78
N ALA A 18 -2.43 12.66 3.39
CA ALA A 18 -1.52 12.72 2.24
C ALA A 18 -0.18 11.97 2.45
N SER A 19 0.15 11.58 3.68
CA SER A 19 1.31 10.74 4.00
C SER A 19 0.89 9.54 4.84
N ASP A 20 -0.21 8.91 4.47
CA ASP A 20 -0.73 7.77 5.21
C ASP A 20 0.28 6.63 5.26
N ILE A 21 0.34 5.92 6.41
CA ILE A 21 1.34 4.90 6.72
C ILE A 21 2.81 5.32 6.48
N GLY A 22 3.11 6.61 6.46
CA GLY A 22 4.45 7.15 6.22
C GLY A 22 4.87 7.19 4.74
N ILE A 23 3.97 6.88 3.80
CA ILE A 23 4.23 6.96 2.36
C ILE A 23 3.65 8.29 1.83
N PRO A 24 4.47 9.17 1.21
CA PRO A 24 3.96 10.40 0.62
C PRO A 24 3.13 10.08 -0.63
N LEU A 25 1.85 10.46 -0.61
CA LEU A 25 0.90 10.21 -1.69
C LEU A 25 0.76 11.41 -2.66
N THR A 26 1.45 12.51 -2.38
CA THR A 26 1.46 13.72 -3.20
C THR A 26 2.84 14.02 -3.75
N GLU A 27 2.92 14.58 -4.95
CA GLU A 27 4.19 14.91 -5.61
C GLU A 27 4.99 15.99 -4.84
N THR A 28 4.28 16.90 -4.21
CA THR A 28 4.88 17.96 -3.38
C THR A 28 4.41 17.83 -1.95
N PRO A 29 5.26 18.14 -0.94
CA PRO A 29 4.85 18.13 0.47
C PRO A 29 3.61 18.98 0.69
N GLN A 30 2.51 18.33 1.04
CA GLN A 30 1.21 18.98 1.23
C GLN A 30 0.47 18.27 2.35
N THR A 31 0.10 19.06 3.38
CA THR A 31 -0.75 18.56 4.47
C THR A 31 -2.20 18.44 3.99
N ALA A 32 -2.73 17.24 3.99
CA ALA A 32 -4.13 16.99 3.70
C ALA A 32 -4.66 15.84 4.56
N VAL A 33 -5.91 15.95 5.00
CA VAL A 33 -6.62 14.95 5.80
C VAL A 33 -8.00 14.72 5.19
N LEU A 34 -8.38 13.46 5.02
CA LEU A 34 -9.68 13.06 4.52
C LEU A 34 -10.65 12.89 5.70
N ALA A 35 -11.34 13.97 6.07
CA ALA A 35 -12.17 14.03 7.27
C ALA A 35 -13.25 12.93 7.33
N ASN A 36 -13.86 12.57 6.19
CA ASN A 36 -14.86 11.49 6.14
C ASN A 36 -14.24 10.14 6.47
N ASN A 37 -13.05 9.85 5.93
CA ASN A 37 -12.35 8.59 6.19
C ASN A 37 -11.90 8.52 7.66
N VAL A 38 -11.44 9.65 8.22
CA VAL A 38 -11.08 9.73 9.65
C VAL A 38 -12.32 9.52 10.52
N ALA A 39 -13.48 10.05 10.15
CA ALA A 39 -14.72 9.81 10.88
C ALA A 39 -15.09 8.32 10.87
N SER A 40 -15.07 7.67 9.70
CA SER A 40 -15.33 6.22 9.60
C SER A 40 -14.28 5.40 10.35
N PHE A 41 -13.02 5.77 10.28
CA PHE A 41 -11.93 5.12 11.04
C PHE A 41 -12.15 5.22 12.56
N SER A 42 -12.70 6.34 13.04
CA SER A 42 -12.96 6.55 14.48
C SER A 42 -14.18 5.78 15.01
N GLU A 43 -15.00 5.21 14.12
CA GLU A 43 -16.15 4.39 14.53
C GLU A 43 -15.68 3.16 15.29
N GLY A 44 -16.17 2.99 16.51
CA GLY A 44 -15.79 1.88 17.39
C GLY A 44 -14.50 2.09 18.20
N LEU A 45 -13.82 3.22 18.06
CA LEU A 45 -12.74 3.62 18.95
C LEU A 45 -13.31 4.32 20.19
N GLU A 46 -12.66 4.13 21.35
CA GLU A 46 -13.02 4.80 22.60
C GLU A 46 -12.50 6.26 22.68
N VAL A 47 -12.52 6.96 21.53
CA VAL A 47 -12.07 8.35 21.42
C VAL A 47 -13.10 9.18 20.68
N SER A 48 -13.14 10.51 20.94
CA SER A 48 -14.04 11.37 20.19
C SER A 48 -13.57 11.52 18.72
N PRO A 49 -14.50 11.68 17.75
CA PRO A 49 -14.11 11.94 16.35
C PRO A 49 -13.23 13.19 16.19
N SER A 50 -13.39 14.20 17.06
CA SER A 50 -12.55 15.40 17.04
C SER A 50 -11.13 15.12 17.51
N ASP A 51 -10.94 14.24 18.49
CA ASP A 51 -9.61 13.85 18.97
C ASP A 51 -8.90 13.00 17.95
N ALA A 52 -9.61 12.08 17.31
CA ALA A 52 -9.08 11.27 16.19
C ALA A 52 -8.63 12.17 15.04
N LEU A 53 -9.46 13.14 14.64
CA LEU A 53 -9.12 14.10 13.59
C LEU A 53 -7.91 14.96 13.98
N MET A 54 -7.85 15.44 15.22
CA MET A 54 -6.72 16.23 15.72
C MET A 54 -5.43 15.41 15.70
N TYR A 55 -5.46 14.15 16.15
CA TYR A 55 -4.31 13.26 16.13
C TYR A 55 -3.80 13.05 14.70
N ILE A 56 -4.67 12.69 13.77
CA ILE A 56 -4.30 12.47 12.37
C ILE A 56 -3.75 13.74 11.74
N ALA A 57 -4.34 14.90 12.01
CA ALA A 57 -3.86 16.18 11.48
C ALA A 57 -2.46 16.55 12.01
N LEU A 58 -2.20 16.32 13.30
CA LEU A 58 -0.88 16.57 13.90
C LEU A 58 0.17 15.59 13.36
N ARG A 59 -0.17 14.31 13.25
CA ARG A 59 0.69 13.27 12.66
C ARG A 59 1.03 13.63 11.21
N GLU A 60 0.04 14.00 10.41
CA GLU A 60 0.23 14.43 9.03
C GLU A 60 1.15 15.65 8.93
N ALA A 61 0.93 16.68 9.76
CA ALA A 61 1.77 17.86 9.80
C ALA A 61 3.22 17.54 10.18
N ALA A 62 3.43 16.59 11.11
CA ALA A 62 4.75 16.10 11.48
C ALA A 62 5.45 15.40 10.30
N HIS A 63 4.77 14.48 9.61
CA HIS A 63 5.31 13.81 8.44
C HIS A 63 5.68 14.79 7.32
N GLN A 64 4.80 15.74 7.00
CA GLN A 64 5.09 16.72 5.97
C GLN A 64 6.29 17.61 6.35
N ARG A 65 6.40 17.97 7.62
CA ARG A 65 7.57 18.70 8.14
C ARG A 65 8.84 17.87 7.99
N LEU A 66 8.79 16.58 8.29
CA LEU A 66 9.92 15.66 8.11
C LEU A 66 10.35 15.61 6.63
N PHE A 67 9.42 15.42 5.70
CA PHE A 67 9.72 15.35 4.26
C PHE A 67 10.32 16.68 3.72
N VAL A 68 9.87 17.83 4.23
CA VAL A 68 10.44 19.12 3.86
C VAL A 68 11.87 19.29 4.35
N HIS A 69 12.19 18.82 5.58
CA HIS A 69 13.52 18.98 6.17
C HIS A 69 14.49 17.87 5.76
N VAL A 70 13.98 16.73 5.28
CA VAL A 70 14.77 15.58 4.82
C VAL A 70 14.34 15.22 3.38
N PRO A 71 14.70 16.06 2.37
CA PRO A 71 14.12 15.95 1.01
C PRO A 71 14.39 14.62 0.31
N TRP A 72 15.48 13.94 0.65
CA TRP A 72 15.82 12.64 0.07
C TRP A 72 14.90 11.51 0.59
N LEU A 73 14.22 11.69 1.72
CA LEU A 73 13.48 10.62 2.38
C LEU A 73 12.25 10.19 1.57
N ALA A 74 11.45 11.14 1.10
CA ALA A 74 10.29 10.85 0.25
C ALA A 74 10.69 10.09 -1.02
N ALA A 75 11.71 10.59 -1.73
CA ALA A 75 12.23 9.92 -2.92
C ALA A 75 12.77 8.51 -2.63
N ARG A 76 13.38 8.32 -1.45
CA ARG A 76 13.90 7.02 -1.02
C ARG A 76 12.77 6.03 -0.75
N VAL A 77 11.71 6.43 -0.05
CA VAL A 77 10.53 5.59 0.21
C VAL A 77 9.89 5.17 -1.10
N LEU A 78 9.58 6.13 -1.98
CA LEU A 78 8.97 5.86 -3.27
C LEU A 78 9.83 4.95 -4.14
N GLY A 79 11.15 5.17 -4.16
CA GLY A 79 12.09 4.31 -4.91
C GLY A 79 12.12 2.86 -4.41
N VAL A 80 11.93 2.62 -3.11
CA VAL A 80 11.81 1.25 -2.58
C VAL A 80 10.47 0.62 -2.95
N VAL A 81 9.37 1.39 -2.92
CA VAL A 81 8.05 0.93 -3.38
C VAL A 81 8.09 0.57 -4.87
N GLU A 82 8.71 1.42 -5.68
CA GLU A 82 8.91 1.17 -7.11
C GLU A 82 9.74 -0.10 -7.38
N GLN A 83 10.83 -0.28 -6.63
CA GLN A 83 11.67 -1.46 -6.70
C GLN A 83 10.87 -2.73 -6.34
N TYR A 84 10.08 -2.69 -5.27
CA TYR A 84 9.21 -3.80 -4.88
C TYR A 84 8.20 -4.12 -5.99
N ALA A 85 7.55 -3.12 -6.55
CA ALA A 85 6.59 -3.29 -7.65
C ALA A 85 7.21 -3.91 -8.91
N GLN A 86 8.49 -3.64 -9.19
CA GLN A 86 9.21 -4.27 -10.30
C GLN A 86 9.40 -5.77 -10.11
N TYR A 87 9.57 -6.21 -8.86
CA TYR A 87 9.68 -7.64 -8.52
C TYR A 87 8.33 -8.36 -8.48
N MET A 88 7.22 -7.62 -8.37
CA MET A 88 5.85 -8.15 -8.45
C MET A 88 5.40 -8.47 -9.89
N ARG A 89 6.29 -8.41 -10.87
CA ARG A 89 5.93 -8.80 -12.23
C ARG A 89 5.49 -10.25 -12.21
N VAL A 90 4.18 -10.42 -12.41
CA VAL A 90 3.58 -11.74 -12.65
C VAL A 90 4.36 -12.35 -13.80
N ASP A 91 5.00 -13.49 -13.54
CA ASP A 91 5.65 -14.25 -14.61
C ASP A 91 4.56 -14.74 -15.56
N SER A 92 4.32 -13.94 -16.60
CA SER A 92 3.31 -14.24 -17.62
C SER A 92 3.61 -15.56 -18.33
N GLY A 93 4.86 -16.04 -18.28
CA GLY A 93 5.25 -17.37 -18.76
C GLY A 93 4.68 -18.47 -17.85
N ARG A 94 4.86 -18.38 -16.55
CA ARG A 94 4.27 -19.30 -15.55
C ARG A 94 2.74 -19.28 -15.58
N LEU A 95 2.16 -18.10 -15.72
CA LEU A 95 0.71 -17.98 -15.86
C LEU A 95 0.22 -18.66 -17.16
N SER A 96 0.93 -18.47 -18.27
CA SER A 96 0.61 -19.10 -19.56
C SER A 96 0.81 -20.62 -19.52
N GLU A 97 1.86 -21.12 -18.87
CA GLU A 97 2.07 -22.57 -18.66
C GLU A 97 1.00 -23.19 -17.77
N ALA A 98 0.66 -22.51 -16.67
CA ALA A 98 -0.39 -22.96 -15.77
C ALA A 98 -1.77 -22.96 -16.44
N MET A 99 -2.07 -21.94 -17.24
CA MET A 99 -3.32 -21.87 -18.02
C MET A 99 -3.31 -22.82 -19.23
N GLY A 100 -2.15 -23.15 -19.81
CA GLY A 100 -2.03 -24.09 -20.92
C GLY A 100 -2.27 -25.56 -20.54
N GLY A 101 -2.18 -25.89 -19.26
CA GLY A 101 -2.44 -27.24 -18.73
C GLY A 101 -3.81 -27.44 -18.08
N VAL A 102 -4.61 -26.40 -17.97
CA VAL A 102 -5.91 -26.41 -17.26
C VAL A 102 -7.05 -26.25 -18.26
N ASP A 103 -8.03 -27.14 -18.17
CA ASP A 103 -9.28 -26.99 -18.91
C ASP A 103 -10.08 -25.81 -18.33
N ILE A 104 -9.98 -24.64 -19.00
CA ILE A 104 -10.62 -23.39 -18.61
C ILE A 104 -12.16 -23.50 -18.51
N ALA A 105 -12.73 -24.57 -19.04
CA ALA A 105 -14.17 -24.84 -18.98
C ALA A 105 -14.61 -25.42 -17.63
N SER A 106 -13.69 -25.82 -16.75
CA SER A 106 -14.02 -26.36 -15.42
C SER A 106 -13.84 -25.32 -14.32
N PRO A 107 -14.92 -24.86 -13.66
CA PRO A 107 -14.86 -23.92 -12.53
C PRO A 107 -14.02 -24.47 -11.36
N GLU A 108 -14.05 -25.80 -11.15
CA GLU A 108 -13.30 -26.47 -10.10
C GLU A 108 -11.78 -26.42 -10.34
N ALA A 109 -11.34 -26.64 -11.58
CA ALA A 109 -9.92 -26.55 -11.97
C ALA A 109 -9.38 -25.12 -11.86
N LEU A 110 -10.21 -24.10 -12.18
CA LEU A 110 -9.88 -22.69 -11.95
C LEU A 110 -9.74 -22.37 -10.46
N GLN A 111 -10.62 -22.91 -9.62
CA GLN A 111 -10.59 -22.70 -8.17
C GLN A 111 -9.37 -23.40 -7.53
N GLU A 112 -8.95 -24.54 -8.02
CA GLU A 112 -7.77 -25.27 -7.56
C GLU A 112 -6.47 -24.54 -7.95
N VAL A 113 -6.40 -23.97 -9.15
CA VAL A 113 -5.29 -23.11 -9.61
C VAL A 113 -5.19 -21.82 -8.78
N LEU A 114 -6.33 -21.20 -8.45
CA LEU A 114 -6.39 -20.00 -7.61
C LEU A 114 -6.03 -20.32 -6.15
N ALA A 115 -6.51 -21.44 -5.62
CA ALA A 115 -6.23 -21.89 -4.25
C ALA A 115 -4.79 -22.44 -4.09
N GLY A 116 -4.20 -22.98 -5.17
CA GLY A 116 -2.83 -23.49 -5.20
C GLY A 116 -1.74 -22.43 -5.14
N GLY A 117 -2.11 -21.14 -4.97
CA GLY A 117 -1.13 -20.04 -4.80
C GLY A 117 -0.36 -19.69 -6.08
N LEU A 118 -0.79 -20.15 -7.26
CA LEU A 118 -0.14 -19.82 -8.54
C LEU A 118 -0.16 -18.33 -8.86
N LEU A 119 -1.05 -17.57 -8.22
CA LEU A 119 -1.13 -16.12 -8.28
C LEU A 119 -0.45 -15.43 -7.08
N ALA A 120 -0.05 -16.17 -6.05
CA ALA A 120 0.80 -15.65 -4.99
C ALA A 120 2.26 -15.78 -5.47
N PRO A 121 2.93 -14.69 -5.83
CA PRO A 121 4.35 -14.77 -6.15
C PRO A 121 5.07 -15.29 -4.90
N GLU A 122 5.88 -16.35 -5.04
CA GLU A 122 6.83 -16.68 -3.98
C GLU A 122 7.70 -15.45 -3.75
N ASP A 123 7.72 -14.95 -2.51
CA ASP A 123 8.56 -13.82 -2.14
C ASP A 123 10.01 -14.10 -2.49
N THR A 124 10.49 -13.49 -3.55
CA THR A 124 11.89 -13.60 -3.92
C THR A 124 12.79 -12.97 -2.84
N PRO A 125 14.05 -13.38 -2.74
CA PRO A 125 15.00 -12.74 -1.81
C PRO A 125 15.06 -11.22 -2.00
N GLU A 126 14.92 -10.75 -3.24
CA GLU A 126 14.91 -9.32 -3.61
C GLU A 126 13.66 -8.62 -3.09
N GLN A 127 12.49 -9.25 -3.20
CA GLN A 127 11.23 -8.74 -2.63
C GLN A 127 11.33 -8.63 -1.11
N LYS A 128 11.80 -9.67 -0.43
CA LYS A 128 12.01 -9.65 1.03
C LYS A 128 12.97 -8.55 1.45
N ALA A 129 14.06 -8.36 0.71
CA ALA A 129 15.00 -7.28 0.98
C ALA A 129 14.39 -5.88 0.75
N ALA A 130 13.54 -5.71 -0.26
CA ALA A 130 12.82 -4.46 -0.50
C ALA A 130 11.81 -4.17 0.62
N VAL A 131 11.03 -5.15 1.04
CA VAL A 131 10.09 -5.02 2.18
C VAL A 131 10.84 -4.63 3.45
N ALA A 132 11.92 -5.32 3.82
CA ALA A 132 12.70 -5.01 5.02
C ALA A 132 13.27 -3.57 5.00
N ARG A 133 13.69 -3.08 3.82
CA ARG A 133 14.12 -1.68 3.66
C ARG A 133 12.96 -0.70 3.85
N LEU A 134 11.79 -1.02 3.27
CA LEU A 134 10.59 -0.20 3.42
C LEU A 134 10.16 -0.12 4.88
N GLU A 135 10.05 -1.25 5.56
CA GLU A 135 9.73 -1.32 6.99
C GLU A 135 10.68 -0.47 7.84
N THR A 136 12.00 -0.52 7.55
CA THR A 136 12.98 0.31 8.25
C THR A 136 12.73 1.80 8.03
N LEU A 137 12.45 2.22 6.80
CA LEU A 137 12.16 3.62 6.48
C LEU A 137 10.86 4.09 7.14
N LEU A 138 9.80 3.27 7.09
CA LEU A 138 8.52 3.57 7.72
C LEU A 138 8.66 3.66 9.25
N ALA A 139 9.41 2.74 9.87
CA ALA A 139 9.70 2.81 11.31
C ALA A 139 10.45 4.10 11.69
N CYS A 140 11.37 4.58 10.86
CA CYS A 140 12.04 5.86 11.08
C CYS A 140 11.09 7.05 10.96
N ILE A 141 10.14 7.01 10.03
CA ILE A 141 9.14 8.07 9.83
C ILE A 141 8.15 8.11 11.00
N GLU A 142 7.65 6.95 11.40
CA GLU A 142 6.67 6.85 12.50
C GLU A 142 7.30 7.14 13.88
N GLY A 143 8.59 6.89 14.04
CA GLY A 143 9.33 7.14 15.29
C GLY A 143 9.87 8.56 15.46
N TRP A 144 9.76 9.38 14.44
CA TRP A 144 10.24 10.77 14.46
C TRP A 144 9.27 11.67 15.19
#